data_a361ea109c5d8c5473c2a35f12dc55d0
#
_entry.id   a361ea109c5d8c5473c2a35f12dc55d0
#
_cell.length_a   1.000
_cell.length_b   1.000
_cell.length_c   1.000
_cell.angle_alpha   90.00
_cell.angle_beta   90.00
_cell.angle_gamma   90.00
#
_symmetry.space_group_name_H-M   'P 1'
#
loop_
_entity.id
_entity.type
_entity.pdbx_description
1 polymer ?
#
loop_
_entity_poly.entity_id
_entity_poly.type
_entity_poly.pdbx_seq_one_letter_code
_entity_poly.pdbx_strand_id
1 'polypeptide(L)'
;MATSAPPAQKRARAGRPPTVAAPRERILEEAAKLFAQSGYDGSSVSDLAGALGVSKAAIYHYYTTKQDIYDAIILAVLSGLTEAVAQDVARAEGATARLRAFMVGHARYFEQHHAEFVTMLIGYSGMALTEREDAARLRDGYEKRLRELIAQGVAAGEFRALDVAAAGRAVLSMLNWMVRWYKPGQGDSAEAIAAGYFDLLVGGMRA
;
A
#
# COMPACT_ATOMS: atom_id res chain seq x y z
N MET A 1 41.78 58.13 25.63
CA MET A 1 41.10 57.48 24.48
C MET A 1 40.63 56.11 24.92
N ALA A 2 39.35 55.97 25.22
CA ALA A 2 38.75 54.72 25.69
C ALA A 2 38.05 54.05 24.48
N THR A 3 38.55 52.83 24.12
CA THR A 3 37.99 52.04 23.01
C THR A 3 36.84 51.19 23.54
N SER A 4 35.62 51.50 23.13
CA SER A 4 34.43 50.76 23.48
C SER A 4 34.34 49.49 22.64
N ALA A 5 34.16 48.33 23.29
CA ALA A 5 33.89 47.05 22.63
C ALA A 5 32.45 46.95 22.15
N PRO A 6 32.19 46.28 21.00
CA PRO A 6 30.83 46.14 20.49
C PRO A 6 30.02 45.11 21.28
N PRO A 7 28.66 45.25 21.36
CA PRO A 7 27.82 44.34 22.13
C PRO A 7 27.64 42.98 21.45
N ALA A 8 27.66 41.92 22.27
CA ALA A 8 27.47 40.55 21.87
C ALA A 8 26.08 40.32 21.24
N GLN A 9 26.04 39.84 20.02
CA GLN A 9 24.80 39.44 19.33
C GLN A 9 24.19 38.19 20.04
N LYS A 10 22.98 38.35 20.55
CA LYS A 10 22.17 37.23 21.05
C LYS A 10 21.83 36.27 19.89
N ARG A 11 22.37 35.04 19.98
CA ARG A 11 21.95 33.93 19.10
C ARG A 11 20.45 33.73 19.23
N ALA A 12 19.72 33.86 18.11
CA ALA A 12 18.31 33.55 18.04
C ALA A 12 18.07 32.08 18.42
N ARG A 13 17.19 31.84 19.37
CA ARG A 13 16.72 30.49 19.73
C ARG A 13 16.00 29.92 18.48
N ALA A 14 16.45 28.79 18.00
CA ALA A 14 15.77 28.04 16.96
C ALA A 14 14.31 27.79 17.40
N GLY A 15 13.37 28.28 16.61
CA GLY A 15 11.95 28.14 16.85
C GLY A 15 11.56 26.67 16.89
N ARG A 16 10.52 26.35 17.67
CA ARG A 16 9.92 25.02 17.75
C ARG A 16 9.52 24.56 16.34
N PRO A 17 9.93 23.36 15.89
CA PRO A 17 9.53 22.88 14.56
C PRO A 17 8.01 22.85 14.43
N PRO A 18 7.46 23.10 13.24
CA PRO A 18 6.00 23.14 13.03
C PRO A 18 5.36 21.81 13.42
N THR A 19 4.21 21.89 14.05
CA THR A 19 3.39 20.71 14.38
C THR A 19 2.83 20.16 13.08
N VAL A 20 3.17 18.92 12.73
CA VAL A 20 2.68 18.23 11.52
C VAL A 20 1.18 17.97 11.67
N ALA A 21 0.34 18.48 10.75
CA ALA A 21 -1.07 18.11 10.69
C ALA A 21 -1.23 16.67 10.18
N ALA A 22 -2.16 15.88 10.74
CA ALA A 22 -2.37 14.46 10.47
C ALA A 22 -1.06 13.65 10.54
N PRO A 23 -0.39 13.63 11.69
CA PRO A 23 1.00 13.21 11.75
C PRO A 23 1.19 11.70 11.52
N ARG A 24 0.20 10.86 11.84
CA ARG A 24 0.34 9.40 11.63
C ARG A 24 0.36 9.03 10.17
N GLU A 25 -0.60 9.50 9.40
CA GLU A 25 -0.73 9.21 7.96
C GLU A 25 0.48 9.74 7.19
N ARG A 26 0.90 10.99 7.45
CA ARG A 26 2.09 11.57 6.81
C ARG A 26 3.38 10.85 7.16
N ILE A 27 3.51 10.33 8.38
CA ILE A 27 4.66 9.50 8.78
C ILE A 27 4.67 8.22 7.96
N LEU A 28 3.53 7.54 7.79
CA LEU A 28 3.44 6.30 7.02
C LEU A 28 3.71 6.53 5.53
N GLU A 29 3.13 7.56 4.92
CA GLU A 29 3.35 7.91 3.51
C GLU A 29 4.83 8.20 3.22
N GLU A 30 5.47 9.02 4.04
CA GLU A 30 6.88 9.37 3.83
C GLU A 30 7.82 8.21 4.14
N ALA A 31 7.50 7.41 5.17
CA ALA A 31 8.24 6.19 5.49
C ALA A 31 8.12 5.16 4.35
N ALA A 32 6.94 4.99 3.76
CA ALA A 32 6.74 4.08 2.64
C ALA A 32 7.59 4.50 1.42
N LYS A 33 7.64 5.79 1.08
CA LYS A 33 8.53 6.31 0.02
C LYS A 33 10.00 5.99 0.31
N LEU A 34 10.44 6.26 1.54
CA LEU A 34 11.81 6.01 1.97
C LEU A 34 12.16 4.52 1.91
N PHE A 35 11.27 3.65 2.41
CA PHE A 35 11.47 2.19 2.38
C PHE A 35 11.41 1.63 0.96
N ALA A 36 10.54 2.14 0.10
CA ALA A 36 10.47 1.74 -1.30
C ALA A 36 11.74 2.11 -2.10
N GLN A 37 12.38 3.25 -1.77
CA GLN A 37 13.57 3.74 -2.46
C GLN A 37 14.86 3.12 -1.95
N SER A 38 15.04 3.04 -0.63
CA SER A 38 16.30 2.67 0.01
C SER A 38 16.27 1.30 0.68
N GLY A 39 15.12 0.64 0.68
CA GLY A 39 14.88 -0.59 1.45
C GLY A 39 14.70 -0.31 2.95
N TYR A 40 14.18 -1.31 3.66
CA TYR A 40 13.98 -1.20 5.09
C TYR A 40 15.33 -0.98 5.82
N ASP A 41 16.33 -1.82 5.58
CA ASP A 41 17.63 -1.73 6.28
C ASP A 41 18.44 -0.49 5.92
N GLY A 42 18.32 0.00 4.68
CA GLY A 42 18.99 1.20 4.19
C GLY A 42 18.41 2.53 4.69
N SER A 43 17.35 2.50 5.48
CA SER A 43 16.62 3.69 5.96
C SER A 43 16.70 3.83 7.47
N SER A 44 16.57 5.05 7.99
CA SER A 44 16.52 5.30 9.42
C SER A 44 15.39 6.26 9.83
N VAL A 45 14.98 6.22 11.11
CA VAL A 45 14.05 7.21 11.67
C VAL A 45 14.61 8.63 11.61
N SER A 46 15.95 8.79 11.50
CA SER A 46 16.58 10.10 11.28
C SER A 46 16.30 10.63 9.90
N ASP A 47 16.42 9.77 8.88
CA ASP A 47 16.15 10.15 7.48
C ASP A 47 14.70 10.53 7.32
N LEU A 48 13.79 9.76 7.93
CA LEU A 48 12.35 10.05 7.97
C LEU A 48 12.04 11.39 8.67
N ALA A 49 12.68 11.65 9.81
CA ALA A 49 12.53 12.92 10.52
C ALA A 49 13.04 14.10 9.69
N GLY A 50 14.17 13.92 8.98
CA GLY A 50 14.72 14.89 8.04
C GLY A 50 13.76 15.18 6.88
N ALA A 51 13.22 14.16 6.24
CA ALA A 51 12.29 14.27 5.13
C ALA A 51 10.98 14.99 5.53
N LEU A 52 10.49 14.73 6.75
CA LEU A 52 9.28 15.37 7.29
C LEU A 52 9.53 16.78 7.87
N GLY A 53 10.79 17.18 8.07
CA GLY A 53 11.13 18.45 8.73
C GLY A 53 10.76 18.50 10.22
N VAL A 54 10.76 17.34 10.91
CA VAL A 54 10.38 17.22 12.33
C VAL A 54 11.55 16.65 13.16
N SER A 55 11.42 16.66 14.49
CA SER A 55 12.37 15.97 15.36
C SER A 55 12.09 14.46 15.40
N LYS A 56 13.12 13.63 15.66
CA LYS A 56 12.93 12.20 15.94
C LYS A 56 11.93 11.95 17.07
N ALA A 57 11.94 12.78 18.11
CA ALA A 57 11.04 12.67 19.24
C ALA A 57 9.57 12.82 18.81
N ALA A 58 9.28 13.64 17.79
CA ALA A 58 7.95 13.78 17.23
C ALA A 58 7.46 12.50 16.55
N ILE A 59 8.34 11.76 15.90
CA ILE A 59 8.01 10.45 15.31
C ILE A 59 7.80 9.39 16.40
N TYR A 60 8.73 9.31 17.36
CA TYR A 60 8.67 8.38 18.48
C TYR A 60 7.48 8.59 19.42
N HIS A 61 6.84 9.74 19.34
CA HIS A 61 5.55 9.96 20.03
C HIS A 61 4.41 9.10 19.44
N TYR A 62 4.48 8.74 18.17
CA TYR A 62 3.45 7.93 17.47
C TYR A 62 3.84 6.47 17.27
N TYR A 63 5.13 6.19 17.08
CA TYR A 63 5.66 4.86 16.79
C TYR A 63 6.92 4.63 17.61
N THR A 64 6.92 3.58 18.42
CA THR A 64 8.03 3.30 19.36
C THR A 64 9.30 2.87 18.63
N THR A 65 9.16 2.14 17.52
CA THR A 65 10.27 1.62 16.74
C THR A 65 10.06 1.88 15.24
N LYS A 66 11.14 1.72 14.46
CA LYS A 66 11.05 1.72 13.00
C LYS A 66 10.21 0.55 12.49
N GLN A 67 10.24 -0.58 13.20
CA GLN A 67 9.42 -1.76 12.90
C GLN A 67 7.93 -1.45 13.03
N ASP A 68 7.50 -0.73 14.08
CA ASP A 68 6.09 -0.35 14.25
C ASP A 68 5.57 0.50 13.08
N ILE A 69 6.43 1.38 12.52
CA ILE A 69 6.07 2.18 11.34
C ILE A 69 5.86 1.26 10.13
N TYR A 70 6.77 0.32 9.95
CA TYR A 70 6.74 -0.62 8.84
C TYR A 70 5.52 -1.55 8.87
N ASP A 71 5.24 -2.13 10.02
CA ASP A 71 4.08 -2.99 10.26
C ASP A 71 2.77 -2.22 10.05
N ALA A 72 2.72 -0.96 10.53
CA ALA A 72 1.58 -0.09 10.33
C ALA A 72 1.32 0.23 8.85
N ILE A 73 2.37 0.41 8.03
CA ILE A 73 2.23 0.60 6.58
C ILE A 73 1.56 -0.63 5.95
N ILE A 74 2.04 -1.83 6.27
CA ILE A 74 1.51 -3.08 5.71
C ILE A 74 0.04 -3.27 6.07
N LEU A 75 -0.32 -3.08 7.35
CA LEU A 75 -1.69 -3.21 7.81
C LEU A 75 -2.62 -2.16 7.18
N ALA A 76 -2.16 -0.92 7.06
CA ALA A 76 -2.92 0.16 6.43
C ALA A 76 -3.22 -0.14 4.95
N VAL A 77 -2.22 -0.61 4.20
CA VAL A 77 -2.38 -0.98 2.77
C VAL A 77 -3.36 -2.13 2.61
N LEU A 78 -3.20 -3.20 3.39
CA LEU A 78 -4.10 -4.37 3.30
C LEU A 78 -5.54 -4.02 3.66
N SER A 79 -5.74 -3.22 4.70
CA SER A 79 -7.07 -2.76 5.12
C SER A 79 -7.70 -1.84 4.09
N GLY A 80 -6.98 -0.82 3.64
CA GLY A 80 -7.46 0.15 2.66
C GLY A 80 -7.75 -0.48 1.30
N LEU A 81 -6.88 -1.39 0.82
CA LEU A 81 -7.12 -2.19 -0.39
C LEU A 81 -8.42 -3.00 -0.28
N THR A 82 -8.58 -3.69 0.85
CA THR A 82 -9.75 -4.54 1.08
C THR A 82 -11.04 -3.72 1.06
N GLU A 83 -11.03 -2.56 1.70
CA GLU A 83 -12.19 -1.65 1.76
C GLU A 83 -12.49 -1.03 0.40
N ALA A 84 -11.50 -0.46 -0.28
CA ALA A 84 -11.67 0.18 -1.59
C ALA A 84 -12.23 -0.80 -2.63
N VAL A 85 -11.65 -2.00 -2.72
CA VAL A 85 -12.12 -3.03 -3.66
C VAL A 85 -13.51 -3.54 -3.29
N ALA A 86 -13.83 -3.68 -2.00
CA ALA A 86 -15.17 -4.09 -1.58
C ALA A 86 -16.26 -3.10 -2.01
N GLN A 87 -15.95 -1.79 -1.95
CA GLN A 87 -16.87 -0.74 -2.41
C GLN A 87 -17.11 -0.80 -3.91
N ASP A 88 -16.08 -1.05 -4.71
CA ASP A 88 -16.22 -1.18 -6.17
C ASP A 88 -17.02 -2.42 -6.56
N VAL A 89 -16.70 -3.55 -5.94
CA VAL A 89 -17.43 -4.83 -6.15
C VAL A 89 -18.90 -4.71 -5.78
N ALA A 90 -19.24 -3.99 -4.71
CA ALA A 90 -20.61 -3.79 -4.27
C ALA A 90 -21.49 -3.00 -5.26
N ARG A 91 -20.87 -2.16 -6.10
CA ARG A 91 -21.56 -1.37 -7.14
C ARG A 91 -21.77 -2.14 -8.44
N ALA A 92 -21.13 -3.30 -8.61
CA ALA A 92 -21.18 -4.09 -9.83
C ALA A 92 -22.27 -5.17 -9.76
N GLU A 93 -22.91 -5.46 -10.88
CA GLU A 93 -23.94 -6.49 -11.00
C GLU A 93 -23.44 -7.68 -11.82
N GLY A 94 -23.71 -8.90 -11.36
CA GLY A 94 -23.20 -10.14 -11.97
C GLY A 94 -21.76 -10.46 -11.62
N ALA A 95 -21.37 -11.73 -11.72
CA ALA A 95 -20.07 -12.20 -11.29
C ALA A 95 -18.94 -11.68 -12.18
N THR A 96 -19.16 -11.60 -13.48
CA THR A 96 -18.20 -11.09 -14.45
C THR A 96 -17.84 -9.62 -14.18
N ALA A 97 -18.87 -8.76 -13.96
CA ALA A 97 -18.64 -7.35 -13.67
C ALA A 97 -17.98 -7.15 -12.29
N ARG A 98 -18.35 -7.95 -11.29
CA ARG A 98 -17.74 -7.93 -9.96
C ARG A 98 -16.26 -8.35 -9.99
N LEU A 99 -15.93 -9.38 -10.77
CA LEU A 99 -14.51 -9.78 -10.95
C LEU A 99 -13.72 -8.66 -11.63
N ARG A 100 -14.30 -8.01 -12.65
CA ARG A 100 -13.67 -6.86 -13.30
C ARG A 100 -13.46 -5.71 -12.32
N ALA A 101 -14.48 -5.36 -11.53
CA ALA A 101 -14.38 -4.31 -10.50
C ALA A 101 -13.32 -4.64 -9.46
N PHE A 102 -13.20 -5.90 -9.03
CA PHE A 102 -12.15 -6.36 -8.14
C PHE A 102 -10.75 -6.11 -8.72
N MET A 103 -10.50 -6.54 -9.97
CA MET A 103 -9.18 -6.42 -10.59
C MET A 103 -8.78 -4.97 -10.87
N VAL A 104 -9.71 -4.19 -11.43
CA VAL A 104 -9.48 -2.76 -11.73
C VAL A 104 -9.35 -1.94 -10.45
N GLY A 105 -10.20 -2.19 -9.45
CA GLY A 105 -10.11 -1.52 -8.14
C GLY A 105 -8.80 -1.82 -7.41
N HIS A 106 -8.31 -3.09 -7.46
CA HIS A 106 -7.00 -3.45 -6.93
C HIS A 106 -5.88 -2.64 -7.60
N ALA A 107 -5.86 -2.59 -8.93
CA ALA A 107 -4.82 -1.90 -9.68
C ALA A 107 -4.86 -0.38 -9.46
N ARG A 108 -6.06 0.21 -9.38
CA ARG A 108 -6.23 1.62 -9.03
C ARG A 108 -5.65 1.93 -7.65
N TYR A 109 -6.01 1.14 -6.64
CA TYR A 109 -5.47 1.31 -5.28
C TYR A 109 -3.96 1.13 -5.26
N PHE A 110 -3.42 0.14 -5.97
CA PHE A 110 -1.97 -0.06 -6.15
C PHE A 110 -1.29 1.18 -6.75
N GLU A 111 -1.84 1.79 -7.79
CA GLU A 111 -1.26 2.99 -8.41
C GLU A 111 -1.26 4.19 -7.47
N GLN A 112 -2.37 4.40 -6.75
CA GLN A 112 -2.54 5.50 -5.79
C GLN A 112 -1.63 5.38 -4.56
N HIS A 113 -1.32 4.14 -4.14
CA HIS A 113 -0.52 3.80 -2.97
C HIS A 113 0.74 3.00 -3.34
N HIS A 114 1.38 3.41 -4.44
CA HIS A 114 2.45 2.61 -5.05
C HIS A 114 3.64 2.36 -4.10
N ALA A 115 4.09 3.38 -3.37
CA ALA A 115 5.23 3.25 -2.45
C ALA A 115 4.90 2.31 -1.27
N GLU A 116 3.70 2.41 -0.73
CA GLU A 116 3.19 1.55 0.35
C GLU A 116 3.06 0.11 -0.14
N PHE A 117 2.57 -0.09 -1.36
CA PHE A 117 2.46 -1.42 -1.98
C PHE A 117 3.82 -2.08 -2.21
N VAL A 118 4.79 -1.31 -2.72
CA VAL A 118 6.19 -1.79 -2.87
C VAL A 118 6.73 -2.21 -1.52
N THR A 119 6.55 -1.38 -0.49
CA THR A 119 6.99 -1.68 0.88
C THR A 119 6.33 -2.95 1.41
N MET A 120 5.02 -3.13 1.23
CA MET A 120 4.27 -4.30 1.66
C MET A 120 4.76 -5.58 1.01
N LEU A 121 4.93 -5.60 -0.32
CA LEU A 121 5.29 -6.82 -1.06
C LEU A 121 6.75 -7.25 -0.85
N ILE A 122 7.63 -6.30 -0.55
CA ILE A 122 9.04 -6.60 -0.24
C ILE A 122 9.18 -7.02 1.23
N GLY A 123 8.38 -6.44 2.09
CA GLY A 123 8.60 -6.41 3.52
C GLY A 123 7.83 -7.41 4.36
N TYR A 124 6.87 -8.12 3.81
CA TYR A 124 6.02 -9.03 4.57
C TYR A 124 6.79 -10.04 5.45
N SER A 125 7.96 -10.47 5.02
CA SER A 125 8.82 -11.39 5.79
C SER A 125 9.46 -10.79 7.05
N GLY A 126 9.51 -9.47 7.14
CA GLY A 126 10.12 -8.73 8.26
C GLY A 126 9.19 -8.34 9.40
N MET A 127 7.86 -8.60 9.29
CA MET A 127 6.89 -8.22 10.32
C MET A 127 7.10 -8.94 11.65
N ALA A 128 6.75 -8.26 12.75
CA ALA A 128 6.61 -8.89 14.07
C ALA A 128 5.53 -9.98 14.05
N LEU A 129 5.59 -10.96 14.97
CA LEU A 129 4.70 -12.13 14.92
C LEU A 129 3.22 -11.78 15.01
N THR A 130 2.85 -10.85 15.92
CA THR A 130 1.46 -10.43 16.13
C THR A 130 0.89 -9.69 14.91
N GLU A 131 1.63 -8.72 14.39
CA GLU A 131 1.25 -7.97 13.21
C GLU A 131 1.24 -8.85 11.95
N ARG A 132 2.11 -9.88 11.91
CA ARG A 132 2.11 -10.88 10.84
C ARG A 132 0.83 -11.70 10.82
N GLU A 133 0.27 -12.04 11.98
CA GLU A 133 -1.03 -12.73 12.06
C GLU A 133 -2.17 -11.84 11.57
N ASP A 134 -2.19 -10.55 11.95
CA ASP A 134 -3.19 -9.60 11.46
C ASP A 134 -3.11 -9.40 9.95
N ALA A 135 -1.91 -9.20 9.42
CA ALA A 135 -1.66 -9.08 7.99
C ALA A 135 -2.05 -10.37 7.24
N ALA A 136 -1.76 -11.54 7.80
CA ALA A 136 -2.18 -12.83 7.23
C ALA A 136 -3.70 -12.94 7.17
N ARG A 137 -4.41 -12.60 8.25
CA ARG A 137 -5.89 -12.61 8.26
C ARG A 137 -6.50 -11.68 7.22
N LEU A 138 -5.96 -10.47 7.08
CA LEU A 138 -6.42 -9.51 6.05
C LEU A 138 -6.19 -10.04 4.64
N ARG A 139 -5.00 -10.56 4.37
CA ARG A 139 -4.64 -11.14 3.08
C ARG A 139 -5.51 -12.36 2.75
N ASP A 140 -5.67 -13.27 3.70
CA ASP A 140 -6.44 -14.50 3.49
C ASP A 140 -7.94 -14.15 3.30
N GLY A 141 -8.46 -13.17 4.02
CA GLY A 141 -9.80 -12.63 3.83
C GLY A 141 -10.00 -12.00 2.44
N TYR A 142 -8.98 -11.26 1.96
CA TYR A 142 -8.99 -10.67 0.61
C TYR A 142 -8.99 -11.73 -0.49
N GLU A 143 -8.11 -12.74 -0.38
CA GLU A 143 -8.07 -13.86 -1.32
C GLU A 143 -9.36 -14.68 -1.29
N LYS A 144 -9.94 -14.92 -0.12
CA LYS A 144 -11.21 -15.62 0.04
C LYS A 144 -12.34 -14.89 -0.71
N ARG A 145 -12.45 -13.57 -0.59
CA ARG A 145 -13.45 -12.77 -1.33
C ARG A 145 -13.31 -12.94 -2.83
N LEU A 146 -12.09 -12.90 -3.37
CA LEU A 146 -11.86 -13.15 -4.79
C LEU A 146 -12.33 -14.54 -5.21
N ARG A 147 -12.00 -15.57 -4.44
CA ARG A 147 -12.46 -16.94 -4.73
C ARG A 147 -13.98 -17.07 -4.68
N GLU A 148 -14.64 -16.40 -3.75
CA GLU A 148 -16.10 -16.37 -3.65
C GLU A 148 -16.74 -15.73 -4.89
N LEU A 149 -16.19 -14.64 -5.42
CA LEU A 149 -16.64 -14.02 -6.66
C LEU A 149 -16.53 -14.99 -7.86
N ILE A 150 -15.38 -15.65 -7.99
CA ILE A 150 -15.17 -16.63 -9.07
C ILE A 150 -16.12 -17.81 -8.92
N ALA A 151 -16.31 -18.35 -7.70
CA ALA A 151 -17.24 -19.45 -7.44
C ALA A 151 -18.70 -19.07 -7.76
N GLN A 152 -19.12 -17.82 -7.44
CA GLN A 152 -20.43 -17.31 -7.82
C GLN A 152 -20.60 -17.28 -9.34
N GLY A 153 -19.58 -16.88 -10.10
CA GLY A 153 -19.63 -16.89 -11.55
C GLY A 153 -19.73 -18.29 -12.15
N VAL A 154 -19.06 -19.29 -11.57
CA VAL A 154 -19.21 -20.69 -11.96
C VAL A 154 -20.63 -21.20 -11.65
N ALA A 155 -21.16 -20.90 -10.47
CA ALA A 155 -22.51 -21.31 -10.07
C ALA A 155 -23.61 -20.65 -10.91
N ALA A 156 -23.40 -19.41 -11.36
CA ALA A 156 -24.31 -18.67 -12.24
C ALA A 156 -24.17 -19.06 -13.73
N GLY A 157 -23.21 -19.91 -14.09
CA GLY A 157 -22.95 -20.28 -15.49
C GLY A 157 -22.25 -19.18 -16.31
N GLU A 158 -21.82 -18.08 -15.69
CA GLU A 158 -21.01 -17.03 -16.34
C GLU A 158 -19.59 -17.50 -16.63
N PHE A 159 -19.05 -18.41 -15.80
CA PHE A 159 -17.75 -19.05 -15.97
C PHE A 159 -17.93 -20.56 -16.11
N ARG A 160 -17.08 -21.19 -16.93
CA ARG A 160 -17.02 -22.66 -17.02
C ARG A 160 -16.54 -23.27 -15.70
N ALA A 161 -16.76 -24.54 -15.51
CA ALA A 161 -16.18 -25.29 -14.39
C ALA A 161 -14.64 -25.18 -14.41
N LEU A 162 -14.06 -24.72 -13.30
CA LEU A 162 -12.61 -24.52 -13.16
C LEU A 162 -12.18 -24.66 -11.69
N ASP A 163 -10.88 -24.80 -11.46
CA ASP A 163 -10.32 -24.70 -10.11
C ASP A 163 -10.30 -23.25 -9.65
N VAL A 164 -11.28 -22.93 -8.78
CA VAL A 164 -11.46 -21.58 -8.23
C VAL A 164 -10.20 -21.08 -7.48
N ALA A 165 -9.50 -22.00 -6.78
CA ALA A 165 -8.30 -21.63 -6.04
C ALA A 165 -7.13 -21.30 -6.98
N ALA A 166 -6.97 -22.07 -8.05
CA ALA A 166 -5.97 -21.80 -9.08
C ALA A 166 -6.25 -20.48 -9.81
N ALA A 167 -7.52 -20.24 -10.18
CA ALA A 167 -7.92 -19.00 -10.83
C ALA A 167 -7.69 -17.77 -9.92
N GLY A 168 -8.06 -17.85 -8.66
CA GLY A 168 -7.80 -16.77 -7.69
C GLY A 168 -6.31 -16.47 -7.53
N ARG A 169 -5.46 -17.51 -7.44
CA ARG A 169 -4.00 -17.32 -7.40
C ARG A 169 -3.46 -16.69 -8.68
N ALA A 170 -3.97 -17.08 -9.85
CA ALA A 170 -3.55 -16.49 -11.13
C ALA A 170 -3.87 -14.99 -11.18
N VAL A 171 -5.09 -14.59 -10.81
CA VAL A 171 -5.51 -13.18 -10.72
C VAL A 171 -4.57 -12.38 -9.82
N LEU A 172 -4.37 -12.84 -8.57
CA LEU A 172 -3.53 -12.10 -7.63
C LEU A 172 -2.06 -12.08 -8.05
N SER A 173 -1.56 -13.16 -8.66
CA SER A 173 -0.19 -13.19 -9.17
C SER A 173 0.04 -12.15 -10.27
N MET A 174 -0.91 -12.00 -11.20
CA MET A 174 -0.81 -10.98 -12.26
C MET A 174 -0.84 -9.56 -11.68
N LEU A 175 -1.76 -9.28 -10.77
CA LEU A 175 -1.90 -7.96 -10.15
C LEU A 175 -0.69 -7.61 -9.26
N ASN A 176 -0.28 -8.51 -8.39
CA ASN A 176 0.85 -8.27 -7.47
C ASN A 176 2.20 -8.19 -8.22
N TRP A 177 2.35 -8.89 -9.35
CA TRP A 177 3.58 -8.83 -10.14
C TRP A 177 3.81 -7.46 -10.79
N MET A 178 2.77 -6.63 -10.92
CA MET A 178 2.89 -5.26 -11.44
C MET A 178 3.91 -4.45 -10.64
N VAL A 179 4.07 -4.69 -9.35
CA VAL A 179 5.07 -4.01 -8.49
C VAL A 179 6.51 -4.10 -9.03
N ARG A 180 6.81 -5.09 -9.87
CA ARG A 180 8.17 -5.34 -10.40
C ARG A 180 8.52 -4.49 -11.62
N TRP A 181 7.54 -4.07 -12.39
CA TRP A 181 7.77 -3.42 -13.68
C TRP A 181 6.92 -2.16 -13.91
N TYR A 182 5.79 -2.02 -13.23
CA TYR A 182 4.94 -0.85 -13.36
C TYR A 182 5.61 0.39 -12.78
N LYS A 183 5.50 1.51 -13.52
CA LYS A 183 6.00 2.81 -13.08
C LYS A 183 4.88 3.84 -13.24
N PRO A 184 4.37 4.44 -12.16
CA PRO A 184 3.35 5.47 -12.25
C PRO A 184 3.74 6.60 -13.19
N GLY A 185 2.81 6.99 -14.06
CA GLY A 185 3.02 8.07 -15.04
C GLY A 185 3.82 7.67 -16.28
N GLN A 186 4.17 6.40 -16.46
CA GLN A 186 4.84 5.89 -17.67
C GLN A 186 3.97 4.83 -18.36
N GLY A 187 3.48 5.15 -19.56
CA GLY A 187 2.62 4.25 -20.35
C GLY A 187 1.17 4.22 -19.85
N ASP A 188 0.54 3.05 -19.98
CA ASP A 188 -0.85 2.86 -19.58
C ASP A 188 -1.03 2.93 -18.05
N SER A 189 -2.22 3.35 -17.60
CA SER A 189 -2.58 3.31 -16.18
C SER A 189 -2.67 1.88 -15.66
N ALA A 190 -2.46 1.68 -14.37
CA ALA A 190 -2.62 0.37 -13.75
C ALA A 190 -4.03 -0.20 -13.95
N GLU A 191 -5.05 0.66 -13.97
CA GLU A 191 -6.43 0.28 -14.29
C GLU A 191 -6.58 -0.27 -15.71
N ALA A 192 -5.99 0.38 -16.70
CA ALA A 192 -6.05 -0.08 -18.10
C ALA A 192 -5.35 -1.43 -18.28
N ILE A 193 -4.20 -1.62 -17.62
CA ILE A 193 -3.47 -2.89 -17.61
C ILE A 193 -4.30 -3.99 -16.97
N ALA A 194 -4.92 -3.73 -15.81
CA ALA A 194 -5.76 -4.70 -15.11
C ALA A 194 -7.02 -5.05 -15.91
N ALA A 195 -7.60 -4.08 -16.65
CA ALA A 195 -8.69 -4.35 -17.57
C ALA A 195 -8.26 -5.30 -18.70
N GLY A 196 -7.06 -5.10 -19.27
CA GLY A 196 -6.48 -6.04 -20.25
C GLY A 196 -6.25 -7.43 -19.69
N TYR A 197 -5.75 -7.53 -18.45
CA TYR A 197 -5.61 -8.82 -17.76
C TYR A 197 -6.95 -9.51 -17.54
N PHE A 198 -7.98 -8.73 -17.17
CA PHE A 198 -9.33 -9.26 -17.02
C PHE A 198 -9.85 -9.85 -18.34
N ASP A 199 -9.70 -9.13 -19.46
CA ASP A 199 -10.18 -9.58 -20.76
C ASP A 199 -9.47 -10.89 -21.20
N LEU A 200 -8.17 -11.00 -20.97
CA LEU A 200 -7.41 -12.23 -21.24
C LEU A 200 -7.88 -13.41 -20.38
N LEU A 201 -8.07 -13.19 -19.08
CA LEU A 201 -8.50 -14.25 -18.15
C LEU A 201 -9.94 -14.69 -18.44
N VAL A 202 -10.86 -13.76 -18.61
CA VAL A 202 -12.28 -14.07 -18.82
C VAL A 202 -12.48 -14.72 -20.18
N GLY A 203 -11.69 -14.37 -21.20
CA GLY A 203 -11.68 -15.07 -22.48
C GLY A 203 -11.39 -16.57 -22.34
N GLY A 204 -10.54 -16.97 -21.37
CA GLY A 204 -10.27 -18.37 -21.04
C GLY A 204 -11.21 -19.01 -20.02
N MET A 205 -12.05 -18.21 -19.34
CA MET A 205 -12.97 -18.68 -18.27
C MET A 205 -14.44 -18.77 -18.73
N ARG A 206 -14.79 -18.14 -19.84
CA ARG A 206 -16.17 -18.17 -20.37
C ARG A 206 -16.59 -19.60 -20.71
N ALA A 207 -17.87 -19.89 -20.49
CA ALA A 207 -18.51 -21.15 -20.86
C ALA A 207 -18.72 -21.23 -22.39
#